data_1fdc4f97d970233fe2fca5fbd004914f
#
_entry.id   1fdc4f97d970233fe2fca5fbd004914f
#
_cell.length_a   1.000
_cell.length_b   1.000
_cell.length_c   1.000
_cell.angle_alpha   90.00
_cell.angle_beta   90.00
_cell.angle_gamma   90.00
#
_symmetry.space_group_name_H-M   'P 1'
#
loop_
_entity.id
_entity.type
_entity.pdbx_description
1 polymer ?
#
loop_
_entity_poly.entity_id
_entity_poly.type
_entity_poly.pdbx_seq_one_letter_code
_entity_poly.pdbx_strand_id
1 'polypeptide(L)'
;MNKHQLYETKTEELVLPLAEEFGFEFVDVEFLKEAGSYHLRVYMDKEGGITIDDLAKVNRALSTKMDEKDFIEEAYISEAEAEFLSINTATG
;
A
#
# COMPACT_ATOMS: atom_id res chain seq x y z
N MET A 1 -6.45 -16.75 11.88
CA MET A 1 -6.18 -15.44 11.27
C MET A 1 -7.24 -14.45 11.68
N ASN A 2 -6.87 -13.32 12.24
CA ASN A 2 -7.86 -12.33 12.62
C ASN A 2 -8.29 -11.49 11.39
N LYS A 3 -9.28 -10.65 11.58
CA LYS A 3 -9.87 -9.85 10.51
C LYS A 3 -8.86 -8.93 9.82
N HIS A 4 -8.00 -8.26 10.59
CA HIS A 4 -7.00 -7.36 10.03
C HIS A 4 -5.94 -8.12 9.24
N GLN A 5 -5.54 -9.29 9.72
CA GLN A 5 -4.59 -10.14 8.98
C GLN A 5 -5.19 -10.61 7.67
N LEU A 6 -6.49 -10.92 7.66
CA LEU A 6 -7.17 -11.31 6.44
C LEU A 6 -7.20 -10.16 5.43
N TYR A 7 -7.44 -8.94 5.90
CA TYR A 7 -7.38 -7.76 5.03
C TYR A 7 -6.00 -7.59 4.42
N GLU A 8 -4.96 -7.75 5.24
CA GLU A 8 -3.59 -7.65 4.77
C GLU A 8 -3.28 -8.71 3.72
N THR A 9 -3.68 -9.95 3.97
CA THR A 9 -3.45 -11.06 3.02
C THR A 9 -4.15 -10.81 1.69
N LYS A 10 -5.40 -10.39 1.74
CA LYS A 10 -6.17 -10.11 0.52
C LYS A 10 -5.60 -8.92 -0.24
N THR A 11 -5.14 -7.89 0.48
CA THR A 11 -4.51 -6.75 -0.14
C THR A 11 -3.22 -7.14 -0.83
N GLU A 12 -2.41 -7.97 -0.18
CA GLU A 12 -1.17 -8.47 -0.79
C GLU A 12 -1.46 -9.18 -2.11
N GLU A 13 -2.48 -10.02 -2.14
CA GLU A 13 -2.88 -10.74 -3.36
C GLU A 13 -3.22 -9.79 -4.50
N LEU A 14 -3.82 -8.64 -4.19
CA LEU A 14 -4.14 -7.64 -5.19
C LEU A 14 -2.92 -6.82 -5.62
N VAL A 15 -2.03 -6.57 -4.69
CA VAL A 15 -0.86 -5.70 -4.92
C VAL A 15 0.25 -6.40 -5.67
N LEU A 16 0.45 -7.70 -5.46
CA LEU A 16 1.53 -8.42 -6.13
C LEU A 16 1.50 -8.27 -7.65
N PRO A 17 0.35 -8.44 -8.33
CA PRO A 17 0.30 -8.20 -9.77
C PRO A 17 0.58 -6.75 -10.15
N LEU A 18 0.15 -5.79 -9.34
CA LEU A 18 0.43 -4.38 -9.60
C LEU A 18 1.92 -4.07 -9.49
N ALA A 19 2.57 -4.62 -8.48
CA ALA A 19 4.00 -4.45 -8.29
C ALA A 19 4.76 -5.00 -9.50
N GLU A 20 4.37 -6.19 -9.97
CA GLU A 20 4.99 -6.79 -11.14
C GLU A 20 4.77 -5.93 -12.38
N GLU A 21 3.56 -5.42 -12.57
CA GLU A 21 3.25 -4.57 -13.71
C GLU A 21 4.08 -3.30 -13.74
N PHE A 22 4.29 -2.67 -12.60
CA PHE A 22 5.07 -1.44 -12.50
C PHE A 22 6.57 -1.66 -12.38
N GLY A 23 7.00 -2.90 -12.20
CA GLY A 23 8.41 -3.22 -11.99
C GLY A 23 8.89 -2.88 -10.59
N PHE A 24 8.01 -2.90 -9.63
CA PHE A 24 8.31 -2.61 -8.23
C PHE A 24 8.36 -3.89 -7.41
N GLU A 25 9.02 -3.83 -6.27
CA GLU A 25 9.09 -4.92 -5.32
C GLU A 25 8.08 -4.70 -4.21
N PHE A 26 7.25 -5.70 -3.95
CA PHE A 26 6.35 -5.66 -2.81
C PHE A 26 7.17 -5.96 -1.54
N VAL A 27 7.04 -5.13 -0.53
CA VAL A 27 7.77 -5.30 0.73
C VAL A 27 6.84 -5.78 1.84
N ASP A 28 5.75 -5.07 2.09
CA ASP A 28 4.85 -5.42 3.18
C ASP A 28 3.52 -4.68 3.03
N VAL A 29 2.54 -5.10 3.82
CA VAL A 29 1.25 -4.42 3.92
C VAL A 29 0.81 -4.44 5.38
N GLU A 30 0.26 -3.32 5.84
CA GLU A 30 -0.23 -3.18 7.19
C GLU A 30 -1.63 -2.58 7.18
N PHE A 31 -2.51 -3.13 8.00
CA PHE A 31 -3.81 -2.51 8.29
C PHE A 31 -3.83 -2.19 9.76
N LEU A 32 -3.85 -0.89 10.10
CA LEU A 32 -3.71 -0.44 11.48
C LEU A 32 -4.58 0.77 11.74
N LYS A 33 -4.82 1.03 13.01
CA LYS A 33 -5.54 2.22 13.44
C LYS A 33 -4.55 3.21 14.03
N GLU A 34 -4.59 4.43 13.55
CA GLU A 34 -3.67 5.48 13.97
C GLU A 34 -4.43 6.80 14.04
N ALA A 35 -4.31 7.50 15.14
CA ALA A 35 -4.98 8.78 15.35
C ALA A 35 -6.49 8.72 15.08
N GLY A 36 -7.13 7.61 15.45
CA GLY A 36 -8.57 7.43 15.29
C GLY A 36 -9.05 7.00 13.92
N SER A 37 -8.15 6.80 12.97
CA SER A 37 -8.50 6.35 11.61
C SER A 37 -7.79 5.07 11.26
N TYR A 38 -8.45 4.22 10.48
CA TYR A 38 -7.80 3.04 9.94
C TYR A 38 -7.00 3.40 8.70
N HIS A 39 -5.82 2.80 8.58
CA HIS A 39 -4.92 3.00 7.47
C HIS A 39 -4.53 1.66 6.87
N LEU A 40 -4.57 1.58 5.56
CA LEU A 40 -4.03 0.44 4.82
C LEU A 40 -2.76 0.93 4.13
N ARG A 41 -1.60 0.50 4.63
CA ARG A 41 -0.31 0.92 4.08
C ARG A 41 0.34 -0.21 3.34
N VAL A 42 0.71 0.06 2.11
CA VAL A 42 1.39 -0.90 1.24
C VAL A 42 2.80 -0.37 0.98
N TYR A 43 3.79 -1.15 1.39
CA TYR A 43 5.20 -0.78 1.27
C TYR A 43 5.79 -1.43 0.04
N MET A 44 6.43 -0.63 -0.79
CA MET A 44 7.06 -1.06 -2.03
C MET A 44 8.42 -0.43 -2.18
N ASP A 45 9.22 -1.01 -3.05
CA ASP A 45 10.53 -0.48 -3.39
C ASP A 45 10.83 -0.79 -4.85
N LYS A 46 11.90 -0.24 -5.38
CA LYS A 46 12.43 -0.61 -6.70
C LYS A 46 13.90 -0.32 -6.76
N GLU A 47 14.58 -0.95 -7.70
CA GLU A 47 15.99 -0.72 -7.93
C GLU A 47 16.23 0.76 -8.27
N GLY A 48 17.15 1.38 -7.58
CA GLY A 48 17.42 2.79 -7.75
C GLY A 48 16.56 3.71 -6.88
N GLY A 49 15.59 3.12 -6.15
CA GLY A 49 14.71 3.87 -5.27
C GLY A 49 13.38 4.23 -5.90
N ILE A 50 12.33 4.16 -5.13
CA ILE A 50 10.99 4.49 -5.60
C ILE A 50 10.77 6.00 -5.43
N THR A 51 10.12 6.62 -6.41
CA THR A 51 9.90 8.07 -6.41
C THR A 51 8.50 8.40 -5.92
N ILE A 52 8.26 9.68 -5.66
CA ILE A 52 6.93 10.16 -5.28
C ILE A 52 5.94 9.95 -6.43
N ASP A 53 6.37 10.12 -7.68
CA ASP A 53 5.54 9.86 -8.84
C ASP A 53 5.17 8.38 -8.93
N ASP A 54 6.12 7.49 -8.64
CA ASP A 54 5.86 6.06 -8.59
C ASP A 54 4.81 5.73 -7.55
N LEU A 55 4.92 6.31 -6.35
CA LEU A 55 3.95 6.11 -5.28
C LEU A 55 2.57 6.62 -5.67
N ALA A 56 2.51 7.75 -6.37
CA ALA A 56 1.24 8.30 -6.83
C ALA A 56 0.54 7.35 -7.81
N LYS A 57 1.30 6.71 -8.69
CA LYS A 57 0.76 5.71 -9.62
C LYS A 57 0.22 4.51 -8.87
N VAL A 58 0.97 4.01 -7.91
CA VAL A 58 0.56 2.86 -7.11
C VAL A 58 -0.68 3.20 -6.30
N ASN A 59 -0.72 4.40 -5.70
CA ASN A 59 -1.88 4.83 -4.93
C ASN A 59 -3.16 4.84 -5.77
N ARG A 60 -3.11 5.36 -6.98
CA ARG A 60 -4.26 5.38 -7.87
C ARG A 60 -4.70 3.97 -8.24
N ALA A 61 -3.75 3.11 -8.60
CA ALA A 61 -4.06 1.73 -8.95
C ALA A 61 -4.60 0.96 -7.76
N LEU A 62 -4.01 1.15 -6.59
CA LEU A 62 -4.45 0.51 -5.36
C LEU A 62 -5.87 0.94 -5.00
N SER A 63 -6.16 2.24 -5.04
CA SER A 63 -7.51 2.74 -4.74
C SER A 63 -8.55 2.14 -5.66
N THR A 64 -8.24 2.06 -6.95
CA THR A 64 -9.15 1.45 -7.93
C THR A 64 -9.41 -0.01 -7.60
N LYS A 65 -8.35 -0.77 -7.31
CA LYS A 65 -8.49 -2.19 -6.97
C LYS A 65 -9.26 -2.40 -5.67
N MET A 66 -9.00 -1.59 -4.66
CA MET A 66 -9.70 -1.70 -3.38
C MET A 66 -11.18 -1.35 -3.54
N ASP A 67 -11.51 -0.35 -4.35
CA ASP A 67 -12.91 0.00 -4.63
C ASP A 67 -13.63 -1.12 -5.36
N GLU A 68 -12.97 -1.79 -6.30
CA GLU A 68 -13.54 -2.90 -7.04
C GLU A 68 -13.81 -4.11 -6.16
N LYS A 69 -12.91 -4.40 -5.25
CA LYS A 69 -12.99 -5.62 -4.41
C LYS A 69 -13.75 -5.40 -3.10
N ASP A 70 -13.67 -4.21 -2.55
CA ASP A 70 -14.46 -3.76 -1.39
C ASP A 70 -14.63 -4.80 -0.28
N PHE A 71 -13.53 -5.39 0.19
CA PHE A 71 -13.60 -6.43 1.22
C PHE A 71 -13.32 -5.92 2.64
N ILE A 72 -12.91 -4.66 2.80
CA ILE A 72 -12.67 -4.07 4.11
C ILE A 72 -13.93 -3.37 4.58
N GLU A 73 -14.45 -3.80 5.72
CA GLU A 73 -15.70 -3.28 6.27
C GLU A 73 -15.55 -1.90 6.91
N GLU A 74 -14.40 -1.64 7.51
CA GLU A 74 -14.13 -0.36 8.18
C GLU A 74 -13.82 0.73 7.15
N ALA A 75 -14.17 1.98 7.46
CA ALA A 75 -13.68 3.10 6.68
C ALA A 75 -12.17 3.23 6.87
N TYR A 76 -11.43 3.44 5.82
CA TYR A 76 -9.98 3.44 5.87
C TYR A 76 -9.38 4.36 4.81
N ILE A 77 -8.11 4.70 5.01
CA ILE A 77 -7.31 5.48 4.07
C ILE A 77 -6.24 4.55 3.50
N SER A 78 -6.20 4.38 2.18
CA SER A 78 -5.17 3.56 1.54
C SER A 78 -3.98 4.42 1.15
N GLU A 79 -2.78 3.92 1.43
CA GLU A 79 -1.54 4.65 1.18
C GLU A 79 -0.48 3.70 0.64
N ALA A 80 0.22 4.12 -0.41
CA ALA A 80 1.43 3.44 -0.87
C ALA A 80 2.63 4.16 -0.28
N GLU A 81 3.58 3.38 0.21
CA GLU A 81 4.78 3.89 0.86
C GLU A 81 6.01 3.19 0.32
N ALA A 82 7.10 3.91 0.20
CA ALA A 82 8.39 3.29 -0.10
C ALA A 82 9.07 2.94 1.21
N GLU A 83 9.77 1.81 1.23
CA GLU A 83 10.44 1.36 2.44
C GLU A 83 11.38 2.42 3.02
N PHE A 84 12.09 3.14 2.17
CA PHE A 84 13.04 4.16 2.61
C PHE A 84 12.63 5.58 2.26
N LEU A 85 11.57 5.75 1.49
CA LEU A 85 11.19 7.08 1.02
C LEU A 85 10.66 7.96 2.13
N SER A 86 10.01 7.38 3.11
CA SER A 86 9.51 8.14 4.25
C SER A 86 10.64 8.91 4.94
N ILE A 87 11.83 8.33 4.95
CA ILE A 87 13.01 8.99 5.51
C ILE A 87 13.43 10.16 4.61
N ASN A 88 13.41 9.94 3.31
CA ASN A 88 13.79 10.95 2.33
C ASN A 88 12.78 12.08 2.27
N THR A 89 11.50 11.77 2.33
CA THR A 89 10.47 12.79 2.32
C THR A 89 10.46 13.63 3.58
N ALA A 90 10.87 13.06 4.70
CA ALA A 90 11.00 13.81 5.94
C ALA A 90 12.07 14.88 5.84
N THR A 91 13.06 14.66 4.99
CA THR A 91 14.15 15.63 4.78
C THR A 91 13.95 16.49 3.55
N GLY A 92 13.12 16.03 2.70
CA GLY A 92 12.84 16.72 1.45
C GLY A 92 11.58 17.51 1.53
#